data_05afe19da20de3b01ee85a46a13ad1b4
#
_entry.id   05afe19da20de3b01ee85a46a13ad1b4
#
_cell.length_a   1.000
_cell.length_b   1.000
_cell.length_c   1.000
_cell.angle_alpha   90.00
_cell.angle_beta   90.00
_cell.angle_gamma   90.00
#
_symmetry.space_group_name_H-M   'P 1'
#
loop_
_entity.id
_entity.type
_entity.pdbx_description
1 polymer ?
#
loop_
_entity_poly.entity_id
_entity_poly.type
_entity_poly.pdbx_seq_one_letter_code
_entity_poly.pdbx_strand_id
1 'polypeptide(L)'
;MNYSALKLPYLELLVSKTTLKGENEGITVFPCLRNIGNGTAFKVCIKKVCIKEVTEKIYDEVCITAPFQNEYGNSFVERGNEIQAILRMSSFGGRVTLVVQFEDIEENVYEQRFGFSFDVNISNEISAADYTVTSPKLIKQKEINEDSES
;
A
#
# COMPACT_ATOMS: atom_id res chain seq x y z
N MET A 1 0.56 -16.28 25.19
CA MET A 1 1.16 -15.49 24.09
C MET A 1 0.76 -16.10 22.76
N ASN A 2 0.24 -15.28 21.87
CA ASN A 2 -0.17 -15.76 20.57
C ASN A 2 1.02 -15.74 19.59
N TYR A 3 1.48 -16.90 19.14
CA TYR A 3 2.62 -17.01 18.23
C TYR A 3 2.39 -16.31 16.90
N SER A 4 1.15 -16.26 16.41
CA SER A 4 0.84 -15.59 15.15
C SER A 4 1.09 -14.09 15.24
N ALA A 5 0.90 -13.47 16.41
CA ALA A 5 1.19 -12.06 16.61
C ALA A 5 2.69 -11.73 16.50
N LEU A 6 3.57 -12.70 16.85
CA LEU A 6 5.03 -12.54 16.75
C LEU A 6 5.52 -12.61 15.31
N LYS A 7 4.75 -13.22 14.41
CA LYS A 7 5.10 -13.41 13.00
C LYS A 7 4.30 -12.50 12.08
N LEU A 8 3.49 -11.61 12.63
CA LEU A 8 2.62 -10.74 11.86
C LEU A 8 3.42 -9.65 11.17
N PRO A 9 3.36 -9.57 9.83
CA PRO A 9 3.87 -8.41 9.12
C PRO A 9 3.02 -7.19 9.46
N TYR A 10 3.64 -6.03 9.49
CA TYR A 10 2.95 -4.77 9.70
C TYR A 10 3.62 -3.72 8.83
N LEU A 11 2.88 -3.20 7.86
CA LEU A 11 3.42 -2.21 6.93
C LEU A 11 3.08 -0.81 7.40
N GLU A 12 4.03 0.10 7.29
CA GLU A 12 3.82 1.53 7.51
C GLU A 12 4.17 2.32 6.27
N LEU A 13 3.48 3.43 6.06
CA LEU A 13 3.77 4.35 4.98
C LEU A 13 4.91 5.28 5.41
N LEU A 14 6.03 5.23 4.70
CA LEU A 14 7.14 6.14 4.95
C LEU A 14 6.87 7.48 4.27
N VAL A 15 6.37 8.43 5.05
CA VAL A 15 6.01 9.77 4.57
C VAL A 15 7.20 10.47 3.93
N SER A 16 8.37 10.37 4.55
CA SER A 16 9.59 11.04 4.05
C SER A 16 10.12 10.48 2.75
N LYS A 17 9.76 9.23 2.40
CA LYS A 17 10.18 8.55 1.18
C LYS A 17 9.06 8.39 0.16
N THR A 18 7.83 8.71 0.54
CA THR A 18 6.70 8.73 -0.38
C THR A 18 6.71 10.08 -1.09
N THR A 19 7.07 10.06 -2.36
CA THR A 19 7.20 11.27 -3.15
C THR A 19 6.09 11.38 -4.17
N LEU A 20 5.75 12.62 -4.53
CA LEU A 20 4.75 12.93 -5.53
C LEU A 20 5.38 13.84 -6.57
N LYS A 21 5.15 13.55 -7.83
CA LYS A 21 5.68 14.34 -8.94
C LYS A 21 4.55 14.80 -9.85
N GLY A 22 4.44 16.12 -10.07
CA GLY A 22 3.48 16.67 -11.01
C GLY A 22 3.87 16.38 -12.44
N GLU A 23 2.88 16.07 -13.26
CA GLU A 23 3.01 15.89 -14.70
C GLU A 23 1.92 16.68 -15.42
N ASN A 24 2.01 16.80 -16.75
CA ASN A 24 1.08 17.63 -17.53
C ASN A 24 -0.39 17.24 -17.38
N GLU A 25 -0.67 15.97 -17.09
CA GLU A 25 -2.05 15.44 -17.02
C GLU A 25 -2.39 14.82 -15.67
N GLY A 26 -1.65 15.15 -14.63
CA GLY A 26 -1.90 14.60 -13.30
C GLY A 26 -0.65 14.51 -12.46
N ILE A 27 -0.58 13.48 -11.65
CA ILE A 27 0.57 13.24 -10.76
C ILE A 27 1.03 11.80 -10.84
N THR A 28 2.32 11.61 -10.57
CA THR A 28 2.90 10.29 -10.30
C THR A 28 3.23 10.21 -8.82
N VAL A 29 2.79 9.14 -8.17
CA VAL A 29 3.03 8.90 -6.74
C VAL A 29 3.93 7.70 -6.59
N PHE A 30 4.91 7.82 -5.70
CA PHE A 30 5.86 6.76 -5.38
C PHE A 30 5.67 6.35 -3.92
N PRO A 31 4.59 5.62 -3.57
CA PRO A 31 4.37 5.21 -2.19
C PRO A 31 5.45 4.23 -1.75
N CYS A 32 6.02 4.47 -0.58
CA CYS A 32 7.04 3.63 0.01
C CYS A 32 6.53 3.05 1.32
N LEU A 33 6.57 1.72 1.44
CA LEU A 33 6.15 1.01 2.64
C LEU A 33 7.33 0.33 3.29
N ARG A 34 7.37 0.36 4.62
CA ARG A 34 8.37 -0.39 5.41
C ARG A 34 7.64 -1.43 6.23
N ASN A 35 8.21 -2.62 6.33
CA ASN A 35 7.71 -3.64 7.23
C ASN A 35 8.30 -3.42 8.64
N ILE A 36 7.46 -3.02 9.58
CA ILE A 36 7.82 -2.82 10.98
C ILE A 36 7.38 -3.99 11.86
N GLY A 37 6.72 -4.99 11.27
CA GLY A 37 6.28 -6.18 11.98
C GLY A 37 7.40 -7.19 12.15
N ASN A 38 7.12 -8.26 12.87
CA ASN A 38 8.09 -9.30 13.16
C ASN A 38 8.18 -10.37 12.07
N GLY A 39 7.19 -10.46 11.20
CA GLY A 39 7.17 -11.43 10.11
C GLY A 39 7.39 -10.77 8.75
N THR A 40 7.90 -11.55 7.80
CA THR A 40 8.02 -11.11 6.42
C THR A 40 6.63 -11.00 5.77
N ALA A 41 6.40 -9.94 5.02
CA ALA A 41 5.19 -9.80 4.22
C ALA A 41 5.49 -10.35 2.82
N PHE A 42 4.70 -11.33 2.39
CA PHE A 42 4.83 -11.98 1.08
C PHE A 42 3.70 -11.51 0.15
N LYS A 43 3.95 -11.56 -1.14
CA LYS A 43 2.94 -11.26 -2.18
C LYS A 43 2.23 -9.93 -1.93
N VAL A 44 2.99 -8.91 -1.57
CA VAL A 44 2.44 -7.58 -1.32
C VAL A 44 1.87 -7.03 -2.63
N CYS A 45 0.60 -6.71 -2.63
CA CYS A 45 -0.07 -6.22 -3.83
C CYS A 45 -1.10 -5.15 -3.51
N ILE A 46 -1.31 -4.27 -4.48
CA ILE A 46 -2.36 -3.26 -4.41
C ILE A 46 -3.65 -3.90 -4.92
N LYS A 47 -4.66 -3.99 -4.06
CA LYS A 47 -5.97 -4.51 -4.45
C LYS A 47 -6.86 -3.44 -5.02
N LYS A 48 -6.77 -2.23 -4.50
CA LYS A 48 -7.61 -1.13 -4.93
C LYS A 48 -6.91 0.20 -4.65
N VAL A 49 -7.07 1.13 -5.56
CA VAL A 49 -6.70 2.53 -5.35
C VAL A 49 -7.91 3.39 -5.65
N CYS A 50 -8.29 4.23 -4.71
CA CYS A 50 -9.40 5.16 -4.87
C CYS A 50 -8.91 6.58 -4.68
N ILE A 51 -9.39 7.48 -5.52
CA ILE A 51 -9.18 8.91 -5.35
C ILE A 51 -10.54 9.56 -5.16
N LYS A 52 -10.69 10.26 -4.04
CA LYS A 52 -11.89 11.06 -3.79
C LYS A 52 -11.50 12.52 -3.94
N GLU A 53 -12.00 13.15 -4.99
CA GLU A 53 -11.73 14.58 -5.21
C GLU A 53 -12.50 15.48 -4.24
N VAL A 54 -12.09 16.73 -4.18
CA VAL A 54 -12.76 17.76 -3.34
C VAL A 54 -14.24 17.89 -3.71
N THR A 55 -14.62 17.60 -4.96
CA THR A 55 -16.00 17.62 -5.44
C THR A 55 -16.78 16.34 -5.10
N GLU A 56 -16.21 15.46 -4.28
CA GLU A 56 -16.75 14.16 -3.87
C GLU A 56 -16.94 13.13 -5.00
N LYS A 57 -16.41 13.41 -6.18
CA LYS A 57 -16.35 12.38 -7.22
C LYS A 57 -15.28 11.36 -6.87
N ILE A 58 -15.62 10.08 -7.04
CA ILE A 58 -14.67 8.98 -6.85
C ILE A 58 -14.17 8.56 -8.22
N TYR A 59 -12.86 8.61 -8.39
CA TYR A 59 -12.22 8.16 -9.62
C TYR A 59 -11.46 6.87 -9.33
N ASP A 60 -11.73 5.86 -10.14
CA ASP A 60 -11.02 4.59 -10.10
C ASP A 60 -9.91 4.52 -11.16
N GLU A 61 -9.73 5.58 -11.93
CA GLU A 61 -8.74 5.63 -13.02
C GLU A 61 -7.34 5.93 -12.48
N VAL A 62 -6.75 4.92 -11.89
CA VAL A 62 -5.36 4.95 -11.46
C VAL A 62 -4.60 3.89 -12.23
N CYS A 63 -3.51 4.29 -12.85
CA CYS A 63 -2.62 3.35 -13.51
C CYS A 63 -1.53 2.92 -12.55
N ILE A 64 -1.45 1.62 -12.28
CA ILE A 64 -0.33 1.05 -11.51
C ILE A 64 0.80 0.83 -12.50
N THR A 65 1.76 1.75 -12.52
CA THR A 65 2.91 1.69 -13.44
C THR A 65 3.91 0.63 -12.99
N ALA A 66 4.11 0.50 -11.68
CA ALA A 66 4.91 -0.57 -11.10
C ALA A 66 4.26 -1.03 -9.78
N PRO A 67 4.15 -2.35 -9.55
CA PRO A 67 3.63 -2.88 -8.29
C PRO A 67 4.62 -2.64 -7.15
N PHE A 68 4.18 -2.88 -5.92
CA PHE A 68 5.11 -2.84 -4.79
C PHE A 68 6.19 -3.90 -4.96
N GLN A 69 7.43 -3.47 -4.93
CA GLN A 69 8.59 -4.34 -5.07
C GLN A 69 9.78 -3.74 -4.34
N ASN A 70 10.70 -4.62 -3.93
CA ASN A 70 11.98 -4.20 -3.35
C ASN A 70 12.97 -3.86 -4.46
N GLU A 71 14.19 -3.50 -4.08
CA GLU A 71 15.25 -3.12 -5.04
C GLU A 71 15.62 -4.24 -6.03
N TYR A 72 15.29 -5.48 -5.71
CA TYR A 72 15.55 -6.64 -6.57
C TYR A 72 14.35 -7.05 -7.41
N GLY A 73 13.25 -6.28 -7.38
CA GLY A 73 12.05 -6.57 -8.16
C GLY A 73 11.12 -7.59 -7.54
N ASN A 74 11.26 -7.91 -6.26
CA ASN A 74 10.43 -8.88 -5.55
C ASN A 74 9.33 -8.19 -4.73
N SER A 75 8.18 -8.83 -4.66
CA SER A 75 7.01 -8.31 -3.93
C SER A 75 6.91 -8.83 -2.50
N PHE A 76 8.04 -9.14 -1.88
CA PHE A 76 8.09 -9.45 -0.46
C PHE A 76 8.96 -8.43 0.27
N VAL A 77 8.70 -8.25 1.55
CA VAL A 77 9.48 -7.30 2.36
C VAL A 77 9.70 -7.87 3.75
N GLU A 78 10.96 -8.03 4.10
CA GLU A 78 11.38 -8.47 5.41
C GLU A 78 11.33 -7.33 6.42
N ARG A 79 11.34 -7.67 7.70
CA ARG A 79 11.35 -6.67 8.77
C ARG A 79 12.48 -5.64 8.57
N GLY A 80 12.12 -4.37 8.67
CA GLY A 80 13.05 -3.25 8.52
C GLY A 80 13.34 -2.85 7.08
N ASN A 81 12.89 -3.63 6.11
CA ASN A 81 13.10 -3.33 4.70
C ASN A 81 11.92 -2.59 4.09
N GLU A 82 12.12 -2.09 2.89
CA GLU A 82 11.18 -1.22 2.20
C GLU A 82 10.83 -1.75 0.83
N ILE A 83 9.61 -1.44 0.40
CA ILE A 83 9.12 -1.66 -0.96
C ILE A 83 8.48 -0.38 -1.47
N GLN A 84 8.51 -0.21 -2.77
CA GLN A 84 7.96 0.99 -3.41
C GLN A 84 7.14 0.59 -4.64
N ALA A 85 6.05 1.31 -4.86
CA ALA A 85 5.24 1.20 -6.07
C ALA A 85 5.29 2.50 -6.84
N ILE A 86 4.77 2.48 -8.07
CA ILE A 86 4.62 3.68 -8.89
C ILE A 86 3.19 3.72 -9.38
N LEU A 87 2.48 4.80 -9.03
CA LEU A 87 1.08 5.02 -9.39
C LEU A 87 0.97 6.31 -10.19
N ARG A 88 0.20 6.27 -11.25
CA ARG A 88 -0.09 7.44 -12.07
C ARG A 88 -1.57 7.78 -11.96
N MET A 89 -1.88 9.03 -11.67
CA MET A 89 -3.24 9.50 -11.42
C MET A 89 -3.52 10.76 -12.23
N SER A 90 -4.68 10.81 -12.87
CA SER A 90 -5.13 11.97 -13.65
C SER A 90 -5.96 12.91 -12.76
N SER A 91 -5.40 13.32 -11.64
CA SER A 91 -6.07 14.21 -10.68
C SER A 91 -5.10 15.24 -10.14
N PHE A 92 -5.60 16.42 -9.80
CA PHE A 92 -4.81 17.53 -9.27
C PHE A 92 -5.06 17.80 -7.79
N GLY A 93 -5.92 17.01 -7.16
CA GLY A 93 -6.19 17.14 -5.74
C GLY A 93 -7.22 16.13 -5.28
N GLY A 94 -7.15 15.77 -4.02
CA GLY A 94 -8.08 14.84 -3.43
C GLY A 94 -7.46 13.98 -2.36
N ARG A 95 -8.19 12.94 -1.96
CA ARG A 95 -7.71 11.93 -1.01
C ARG A 95 -7.52 10.61 -1.69
N VAL A 96 -6.31 10.09 -1.56
CA VAL A 96 -5.94 8.77 -2.10
C VAL A 96 -6.09 7.73 -0.99
N THR A 97 -6.68 6.60 -1.32
CA THR A 97 -6.72 5.42 -0.45
C THR A 97 -6.17 4.22 -1.21
N LEU A 98 -5.14 3.61 -0.65
CA LEU A 98 -4.54 2.39 -1.15
C LEU A 98 -4.99 1.22 -0.29
N VAL A 99 -5.55 0.20 -0.91
CA VAL A 99 -5.87 -1.05 -0.23
C VAL A 99 -4.81 -2.07 -0.63
N VAL A 100 -4.01 -2.49 0.34
CA VAL A 100 -2.87 -3.37 0.13
C VAL A 100 -3.11 -4.69 0.82
N GLN A 101 -2.87 -5.79 0.13
CA GLN A 101 -2.93 -7.14 0.70
C GLN A 101 -1.56 -7.79 0.67
N PHE A 102 -1.32 -8.65 1.64
CA PHE A 102 -0.09 -9.42 1.75
C PHE A 102 -0.36 -10.70 2.54
N GLU A 103 0.59 -11.62 2.46
CA GLU A 103 0.51 -12.89 3.18
C GLU A 103 1.61 -12.96 4.23
N ASP A 104 1.35 -13.68 5.33
CA ASP A 104 2.40 -14.06 6.26
C ASP A 104 3.05 -15.38 5.80
N ILE A 105 4.01 -15.88 6.57
CA ILE A 105 4.72 -17.14 6.23
C ILE A 105 3.79 -18.36 6.25
N GLU A 106 2.66 -18.27 6.96
CA GLU A 106 1.65 -19.32 7.01
C GLU A 106 0.59 -19.19 5.93
N GLU A 107 0.79 -18.23 5.00
CA GLU A 107 -0.13 -17.95 3.90
C GLU A 107 -1.49 -17.38 4.33
N ASN A 108 -1.57 -16.83 5.54
CA ASN A 108 -2.72 -16.05 5.93
C ASN A 108 -2.69 -14.70 5.22
N VAL A 109 -3.82 -14.24 4.73
CA VAL A 109 -3.92 -13.01 3.95
C VAL A 109 -4.42 -11.88 4.84
N TYR A 110 -3.72 -10.76 4.79
CA TYR A 110 -4.04 -9.55 5.54
C TYR A 110 -4.26 -8.37 4.60
N GLU A 111 -5.02 -7.41 5.08
CA GLU A 111 -5.28 -6.17 4.37
C GLU A 111 -4.95 -4.98 5.26
N GLN A 112 -4.31 -3.99 4.68
CA GLN A 112 -4.10 -2.67 5.30
C GLN A 112 -4.51 -1.59 4.33
N ARG A 113 -4.94 -0.45 4.87
CA ARG A 113 -5.30 0.72 4.08
C ARG A 113 -4.39 1.87 4.43
N PHE A 114 -3.89 2.54 3.39
CA PHE A 114 -3.03 3.70 3.50
C PHE A 114 -3.70 4.85 2.78
N GLY A 115 -3.70 6.02 3.40
CA GLY A 115 -4.34 7.17 2.81
C GLY A 115 -3.55 8.44 3.00
N PHE A 116 -3.71 9.37 2.09
CA PHE A 116 -3.19 10.72 2.22
C PHE A 116 -3.99 11.67 1.32
N SER A 117 -4.00 12.93 1.70
CA SER A 117 -4.57 14.01 0.89
C SER A 117 -3.46 14.70 0.13
N PHE A 118 -3.72 15.10 -1.09
CA PHE A 118 -2.75 15.85 -1.88
C PHE A 118 -3.43 17.01 -2.62
N ASP A 119 -2.64 18.01 -2.93
CA ASP A 119 -3.09 19.17 -3.68
C ASP A 119 -1.94 19.68 -4.54
N VAL A 120 -2.26 20.08 -5.76
CA VAL A 120 -1.30 20.67 -6.69
C VAL A 120 -1.67 22.14 -6.87
N ASN A 121 -0.76 23.04 -6.49
CA ASN A 121 -1.01 24.47 -6.61
C ASN A 121 -0.72 24.99 -8.02
N ILE A 122 -0.96 26.28 -8.23
CA ILE A 122 -0.80 26.95 -9.54
C ILE A 122 0.65 26.85 -10.05
N SER A 123 1.62 26.74 -9.14
CA SER A 123 3.05 26.63 -9.48
C SER A 123 3.51 25.21 -9.70
N ASN A 124 2.58 24.25 -9.82
CA ASN A 124 2.84 22.80 -9.91
C ASN A 124 3.56 22.23 -8.70
N GLU A 125 3.50 22.92 -7.56
CA GLU A 125 3.98 22.37 -6.30
C GLU A 125 2.93 21.44 -5.70
N ILE A 126 3.37 20.27 -5.27
CA ILE A 126 2.49 19.26 -4.68
C ILE A 126 2.70 19.25 -3.18
N SER A 127 1.61 19.38 -2.43
CA SER A 127 1.60 19.16 -1.00
C SER A 127 0.77 17.93 -0.67
N ALA A 128 1.24 17.17 0.31
CA ALA A 128 0.52 16.00 0.80
C ALA A 128 0.45 16.08 2.33
N ALA A 129 -0.67 15.62 2.86
CA ALA A 129 -0.96 15.70 4.28
C ALA A 129 -1.96 14.61 4.69
N ASP A 130 -2.28 14.58 5.99
CA ASP A 130 -3.32 13.71 6.54
C ASP A 130 -3.10 12.24 6.24
N TYR A 131 -1.86 11.79 6.44
CA TYR A 131 -1.49 10.40 6.25
C TYR A 131 -2.17 9.51 7.27
N THR A 132 -2.78 8.43 6.79
CA THR A 132 -3.44 7.44 7.63
C THR A 132 -2.98 6.05 7.27
N VAL A 133 -2.98 5.17 8.27
CA VAL A 133 -2.68 3.76 8.09
C VAL A 133 -3.58 2.95 9.03
N THR A 134 -4.12 1.85 8.52
CA THR A 134 -4.86 0.91 9.37
C THR A 134 -3.95 -0.23 9.80
N SER A 135 -4.30 -0.88 10.91
CA SER A 135 -3.63 -2.11 11.32
C SER A 135 -3.95 -3.25 10.34
N PRO A 136 -3.08 -4.25 10.23
CA PRO A 136 -3.38 -5.42 9.42
C PRO A 136 -4.65 -6.11 9.90
N LYS A 137 -5.54 -6.38 8.97
CA LYS A 137 -6.78 -7.10 9.22
C LYS A 137 -6.72 -8.44 8.49
N LEU A 138 -6.97 -9.52 9.22
CA LEU A 138 -7.02 -10.86 8.61
C LEU A 138 -8.22 -10.93 7.66
N ILE A 139 -7.96 -11.21 6.40
CA ILE A 139 -8.98 -11.34 5.36
C ILE A 139 -9.28 -12.80 5.10
N LYS A 140 -8.24 -13.63 5.03
CA LYS A 140 -8.38 -15.04 4.74
C LYS A 140 -7.32 -15.82 5.50
N GLN A 141 -7.78 -16.78 6.30
CA GLN A 141 -6.90 -17.73 6.96
C GLN A 141 -6.65 -18.89 6.01
N LYS A 142 -5.40 -19.41 6.00
CA LYS A 142 -5.10 -20.60 5.22
C LYS A 142 -5.96 -21.75 5.69
N GLU A 143 -6.68 -22.38 4.77
CA GLU A 143 -7.47 -23.57 5.09
C GLU A 143 -6.53 -24.76 5.32
N ILE A 144 -6.73 -25.41 6.47
CA ILE A 144 -6.12 -26.71 6.70
C ILE A 144 -6.96 -27.70 5.90
N ASN A 145 -6.40 -28.23 4.83
CA ASN A 145 -7.08 -29.23 4.03
C ASN A 145 -6.95 -30.59 4.71
N GLU A 146 -7.87 -30.89 5.60
CA GLU A 146 -7.89 -32.17 6.34
C GLU A 146 -8.11 -33.37 5.43
N ASP A 147 -8.74 -33.16 4.29
CA ASP A 147 -8.99 -34.24 3.32
C ASP A 147 -7.70 -34.78 2.69
N SER A 148 -6.65 -33.98 2.65
CA SER A 148 -5.36 -34.41 2.14
C SER A 148 -4.61 -35.34 3.08
N GLU A 149 -5.06 -35.44 4.32
CA GLU A 149 -4.43 -36.24 5.37
C GLU A 149 -5.06 -37.62 5.52
N SER A 150 -6.13 -37.86 4.87
CA SER A 150 -6.84 -39.16 4.99
C SER A 150 -6.37 -40.17 3.95
#